data_ee9d9d1283d871bccfcc8f9adb080b7e
#
_entry.id   ee9d9d1283d871bccfcc8f9adb080b7e
#
_cell.length_a   1.000
_cell.length_b   1.000
_cell.length_c   1.000
_cell.angle_alpha   90.00
_cell.angle_beta   90.00
_cell.angle_gamma   90.00
#
_symmetry.space_group_name_H-M   'P 1'
#
loop_
_entity.id
_entity.type
_entity.pdbx_description
1 polymer ?
#
loop_
_entity_poly.entity_id
_entity_poly.type
_entity_poly.pdbx_seq_one_letter_code
_entity_poly.pdbx_strand_id
1 'polypeptide(L)'
;MSGVIGRSRRAWGWHRLADEWAARVVAAAAVRPGELVLDVGAGSGALTRHLVRAGARVVAVELRPGRAELLRRRFPQVTVVHADAARLRRPSRPFRVVASPPYAVTASLLELLLAPGTRLVAADLVLQRAVVRRYTTGSGPRGYRLNAGLALPRSAFLPPPRVDSAVLVIRRR
;
A
#
# COMPACT_ATOMS: atom_id res chain seq x y z
N MET A 1 -24.99 25.61 14.58
CA MET A 1 -23.60 25.32 14.09
C MET A 1 -23.44 23.81 13.92
N SER A 2 -23.89 23.29 12.82
CA SER A 2 -23.79 21.85 12.53
C SER A 2 -23.41 21.69 11.05
N GLY A 3 -22.32 21.05 10.74
CA GLY A 3 -22.14 20.63 9.36
C GLY A 3 -20.77 20.71 8.72
N VAL A 4 -19.68 20.39 9.41
CA VAL A 4 -18.37 20.34 8.73
C VAL A 4 -17.66 18.97 8.87
N ILE A 5 -18.17 18.05 9.68
CA ILE A 5 -17.47 16.79 10.01
C ILE A 5 -17.68 15.67 8.96
N GLY A 6 -18.72 15.78 8.13
CA GLY A 6 -19.10 14.69 7.21
C GLY A 6 -18.38 14.62 5.86
N ARG A 7 -17.77 15.71 5.41
CA ARG A 7 -17.19 15.79 4.05
C ARG A 7 -15.75 15.30 3.91
N SER A 8 -14.97 15.29 4.98
CA SER A 8 -13.53 15.03 4.90
C SER A 8 -13.16 13.54 4.69
N ARG A 9 -14.01 12.61 5.12
CA ARG A 9 -13.71 11.16 5.00
C ARG A 9 -13.90 10.63 3.59
N ARG A 10 -14.89 11.14 2.85
CA ARG A 10 -15.15 10.73 1.44
C ARG A 10 -14.18 11.38 0.44
N ALA A 11 -13.69 12.58 0.75
CA ALA A 11 -12.83 13.35 -0.15
C ALA A 11 -11.43 12.74 -0.38
N TRP A 12 -10.97 11.83 0.51
CA TRP A 12 -9.64 11.26 0.46
C TRP A 12 -9.59 9.81 -0.02
N GLY A 13 -10.70 9.27 -0.51
CA GLY A 13 -10.72 7.90 -1.04
C GLY A 13 -10.26 6.83 -0.03
N TRP A 14 -10.48 7.09 1.27
CA TRP A 14 -10.04 6.15 2.31
C TRP A 14 -11.06 5.04 2.50
N HIS A 15 -10.65 3.85 2.12
CA HIS A 15 -11.37 2.60 2.31
C HIS A 15 -10.46 1.66 3.08
N ARG A 16 -10.81 1.39 4.33
CA ARG A 16 -10.02 0.50 5.17
C ARG A 16 -10.19 -0.95 4.71
N LEU A 17 -9.09 -1.62 4.46
CA LEU A 17 -9.08 -3.03 4.12
C LEU A 17 -9.48 -3.87 5.34
N ALA A 18 -10.45 -4.77 5.17
CA ALA A 18 -10.86 -5.68 6.22
C ALA A 18 -9.71 -6.65 6.59
N ASP A 19 -9.63 -7.05 7.85
CA ASP A 19 -8.50 -7.82 8.39
C ASP A 19 -8.25 -9.13 7.64
N GLU A 20 -9.29 -9.86 7.31
CA GLU A 20 -9.22 -11.10 6.52
C GLU A 20 -8.56 -10.88 5.16
N TRP A 21 -8.94 -9.80 4.47
CA TRP A 21 -8.37 -9.46 3.17
C TRP A 21 -6.95 -8.95 3.27
N ALA A 22 -6.64 -8.19 4.31
CA ALA A 22 -5.27 -7.76 4.59
C ALA A 22 -4.35 -8.96 4.83
N ALA A 23 -4.80 -9.96 5.59
CA ALA A 23 -4.08 -11.21 5.79
C ALA A 23 -3.80 -11.94 4.46
N ARG A 24 -4.80 -12.03 3.59
CA ARG A 24 -4.66 -12.68 2.27
C ARG A 24 -3.69 -11.93 1.35
N VAL A 25 -3.73 -10.61 1.34
CA VAL A 25 -2.79 -9.79 0.56
C VAL A 25 -1.36 -10.02 1.02
N VAL A 26 -1.11 -9.98 2.32
CA VAL A 26 0.24 -10.20 2.87
C VAL A 26 0.72 -11.63 2.62
N ALA A 27 -0.16 -12.63 2.77
CA ALA A 27 0.18 -14.03 2.47
C ALA A 27 0.56 -14.22 1.00
N ALA A 28 -0.19 -13.63 0.07
CA ALA A 28 0.09 -13.69 -1.36
C ALA A 28 1.41 -12.96 -1.74
N ALA A 29 1.77 -11.90 -1.02
CA ALA A 29 3.03 -11.20 -1.22
C ALA A 29 4.26 -12.05 -0.84
N ALA A 30 4.09 -13.11 -0.06
CA ALA A 30 5.15 -14.02 0.37
C ALA A 30 6.38 -13.29 0.94
N VAL A 31 6.13 -12.35 1.85
CA VAL A 31 7.18 -11.59 2.55
C VAL A 31 7.98 -12.52 3.45
N ARG A 32 9.30 -12.40 3.41
CA ARG A 32 10.20 -13.20 4.25
C ARG A 32 10.59 -12.43 5.53
N PRO A 33 10.85 -13.12 6.64
CA PRO A 33 11.40 -12.50 7.83
C PRO A 33 12.67 -11.67 7.53
N GLY A 34 12.76 -10.47 8.11
CA GLY A 34 13.88 -9.56 7.93
C GLY A 34 13.86 -8.69 6.68
N GLU A 35 12.98 -8.96 5.70
CA GLU A 35 12.84 -8.08 4.52
C GLU A 35 12.35 -6.69 4.92
N LEU A 36 12.92 -5.65 4.31
CA LEU A 36 12.44 -4.29 4.45
C LEU A 36 11.18 -4.09 3.61
N VAL A 37 10.07 -3.81 4.26
CA VAL A 37 8.77 -3.62 3.62
C VAL A 37 8.18 -2.25 3.97
N LEU A 38 7.82 -1.50 2.96
CA LEU A 38 7.08 -0.24 3.10
C LEU A 38 5.58 -0.51 2.98
N ASP A 39 4.82 -0.04 3.96
CA ASP A 39 3.35 0.05 3.92
C ASP A 39 2.99 1.52 3.70
N VAL A 40 2.69 1.87 2.46
CA VAL A 40 2.47 3.26 2.04
C VAL A 40 0.99 3.61 2.11
N GLY A 41 0.67 4.60 2.90
CA GLY A 41 -0.72 4.91 3.25
C GLY A 41 -1.27 3.91 4.25
N ALA A 42 -0.50 3.61 5.29
CA ALA A 42 -0.76 2.52 6.24
C ALA A 42 -2.09 2.63 7.00
N GLY A 43 -2.67 3.84 7.08
CA GLY A 43 -3.95 4.07 7.72
C GLY A 43 -3.93 3.68 9.20
N SER A 44 -4.83 2.80 9.59
CA SER A 44 -4.91 2.26 10.96
C SER A 44 -4.06 1.00 11.18
N GLY A 45 -3.30 0.56 10.17
CA GLY A 45 -2.38 -0.56 10.27
C GLY A 45 -2.95 -1.92 9.86
N ALA A 46 -3.94 -1.95 8.96
CA ALA A 46 -4.55 -3.20 8.50
C ALA A 46 -3.52 -4.16 7.89
N LEU A 47 -2.67 -3.68 6.97
CA LEU A 47 -1.57 -4.46 6.39
C LEU A 47 -0.38 -4.52 7.34
N THR A 48 -0.04 -3.43 8.00
CA THR A 48 1.08 -3.34 8.95
C THR A 48 1.07 -4.49 9.95
N ARG A 49 -0.08 -4.81 10.53
CA ARG A 49 -0.26 -5.90 11.49
C ARG A 49 0.25 -7.24 10.95
N HIS A 50 -0.16 -7.59 9.74
CA HIS A 50 0.19 -8.87 9.12
C HIS A 50 1.63 -8.90 8.62
N LEU A 51 2.18 -7.76 8.18
CA LEU A 51 3.59 -7.63 7.81
C LEU A 51 4.50 -7.83 9.03
N VAL A 52 4.13 -7.28 10.18
CA VAL A 52 4.84 -7.51 11.44
C VAL A 52 4.81 -8.99 11.83
N ARG A 53 3.64 -9.64 11.73
CA ARG A 53 3.50 -11.08 12.00
C ARG A 53 4.33 -11.95 11.06
N ALA A 54 4.52 -11.51 9.82
CA ALA A 54 5.38 -12.18 8.84
C ALA A 54 6.88 -11.97 9.13
N GLY A 55 7.24 -11.23 10.16
CA GLY A 55 8.63 -10.97 10.54
C GLY A 55 9.33 -9.88 9.72
N ALA A 56 8.59 -9.10 8.94
CA ALA A 56 9.16 -8.02 8.15
C ALA A 56 9.70 -6.88 9.03
N ARG A 57 10.71 -6.18 8.50
CA ARG A 57 11.12 -4.86 9.01
C ARG A 57 10.23 -3.81 8.33
N VAL A 58 9.19 -3.38 9.03
CA VAL A 58 8.15 -2.53 8.45
C VAL A 58 8.46 -1.06 8.63
N VAL A 59 8.33 -0.31 7.55
CA VAL A 59 8.24 1.15 7.53
C VAL A 59 6.83 1.52 7.09
N ALA A 60 6.04 2.06 8.00
CA ALA A 60 4.68 2.53 7.72
C ALA A 60 4.70 4.03 7.42
N VAL A 61 4.21 4.40 6.24
CA VAL A 61 4.11 5.80 5.80
C VAL A 61 2.66 6.25 5.89
N GLU A 62 2.41 7.30 6.64
CA GLU A 62 1.04 7.82 6.84
C GLU A 62 1.05 9.34 6.87
N LEU A 63 0.14 9.95 6.10
CA LEU A 63 0.00 11.40 5.96
C LEU A 63 -0.68 12.05 7.16
N ARG A 64 -1.64 11.37 7.78
CA ARG A 64 -2.43 11.95 8.87
C ARG A 64 -1.72 11.79 10.21
N PRO A 65 -1.46 12.90 10.94
CA PRO A 65 -0.68 12.85 12.18
C PRO A 65 -1.34 11.97 13.26
N GLY A 66 -2.66 12.01 13.40
CA GLY A 66 -3.38 11.18 14.36
C GLY A 66 -3.28 9.67 14.08
N ARG A 67 -3.25 9.28 12.81
CA ARG A 67 -3.05 7.88 12.42
C ARG A 67 -1.58 7.45 12.57
N ALA A 68 -0.65 8.32 12.22
CA ALA A 68 0.76 8.06 12.44
C ALA A 68 1.06 7.83 13.93
N GLU A 69 0.46 8.63 14.80
CA GLU A 69 0.59 8.46 16.25
C GLU A 69 -0.06 7.14 16.72
N LEU A 70 -1.24 6.81 16.21
CA LEU A 70 -1.90 5.53 16.50
C LEU A 70 -1.02 4.34 16.09
N LEU A 71 -0.40 4.39 14.91
CA LEU A 71 0.51 3.35 14.43
C LEU A 71 1.72 3.19 15.36
N ARG A 72 2.32 4.28 15.83
CA ARG A 72 3.44 4.25 16.78
C ARG A 72 3.08 3.56 18.09
N ARG A 73 1.87 3.82 18.60
CA ARG A 73 1.38 3.19 19.83
C ARG A 73 1.07 1.72 19.65
N ARG A 74 0.42 1.36 18.54
CA ARG A 74 -0.01 -0.02 18.27
C ARG A 74 1.14 -0.95 17.87
N PHE A 75 2.14 -0.41 17.20
CA PHE A 75 3.26 -1.16 16.63
C PHE A 75 4.60 -0.51 16.99
N PRO A 76 5.05 -0.64 18.27
CA PRO A 76 6.30 -0.01 18.71
C PRO A 76 7.54 -0.44 17.92
N GLN A 77 7.51 -1.64 17.32
CA GLN A 77 8.59 -2.20 16.50
C GLN A 77 8.61 -1.67 15.06
N VAL A 78 7.56 -0.94 14.62
CA VAL A 78 7.45 -0.40 13.27
C VAL A 78 8.04 1.00 13.22
N THR A 79 8.83 1.29 12.19
CA THR A 79 9.25 2.66 11.89
C THR A 79 8.09 3.39 11.22
N VAL A 80 7.51 4.37 11.88
CA VAL A 80 6.40 5.17 11.35
C VAL A 80 6.94 6.49 10.82
N VAL A 81 6.69 6.75 9.54
CA VAL A 81 7.06 7.99 8.86
C VAL A 81 5.79 8.81 8.59
N HIS A 82 5.71 9.96 9.21
CA HIS A 82 4.64 10.93 8.96
C HIS A 82 5.01 11.74 7.70
N ALA A 83 4.52 11.33 6.55
CA ALA A 83 4.85 11.94 5.27
C ALA A 83 3.76 11.73 4.23
N ASP A 84 3.80 12.57 3.19
CA ASP A 84 3.02 12.40 1.98
C ASP A 84 3.65 11.30 1.10
N ALA A 85 2.86 10.31 0.71
CA ALA A 85 3.29 9.24 -0.17
C ALA A 85 3.83 9.73 -1.53
N ALA A 86 3.31 10.84 -2.03
CA ALA A 86 3.80 11.47 -3.26
C ALA A 86 5.22 12.06 -3.14
N ARG A 87 5.69 12.26 -1.92
CA ARG A 87 7.01 12.82 -1.60
C ARG A 87 7.91 11.84 -0.87
N LEU A 88 7.58 10.57 -0.91
CA LEU A 88 8.32 9.51 -0.24
C LEU A 88 9.76 9.43 -0.78
N ARG A 89 10.73 9.37 0.13
CA ARG A 89 12.12 9.06 -0.24
C ARG A 89 12.30 7.55 -0.33
N ARG A 90 12.82 7.09 -1.47
CA ARG A 90 13.09 5.67 -1.68
C ARG A 90 14.25 5.22 -0.77
N PRO A 91 14.16 4.01 -0.18
CA PRO A 91 15.31 3.42 0.50
C PRO A 91 16.51 3.25 -0.44
N SER A 92 17.71 3.43 0.10
CA SER A 92 18.98 3.21 -0.61
C SER A 92 19.39 1.73 -0.68
N ARG A 93 18.69 0.87 0.04
CA ARG A 93 18.89 -0.59 0.08
C ARG A 93 17.71 -1.32 -0.53
N PRO A 94 17.83 -2.63 -0.86
CA PRO A 94 16.72 -3.42 -1.39
C PRO A 94 15.50 -3.36 -0.47
N PHE A 95 14.32 -3.15 -1.07
CA PHE A 95 13.07 -3.03 -0.34
C PHE A 95 11.89 -3.59 -1.13
N ARG A 96 10.83 -3.89 -0.40
CA ARG A 96 9.53 -4.26 -0.95
C ARG A 96 8.48 -3.22 -0.57
N VAL A 97 7.36 -3.24 -1.28
CA VAL A 97 6.16 -2.48 -0.92
C VAL A 97 4.99 -3.43 -0.85
N VAL A 98 4.25 -3.41 0.24
CA VAL A 98 2.93 -4.05 0.36
C VAL A 98 2.00 -3.00 0.92
N ALA A 99 1.08 -2.51 0.11
CA ALA A 99 0.30 -1.34 0.46
C ALA A 99 -1.09 -1.32 -0.17
N SER A 100 -2.00 -0.64 0.50
CA SER A 100 -3.31 -0.23 -0.04
C SER A 100 -3.38 1.29 -0.03
N PRO A 101 -2.65 1.97 -0.94
CA PRO A 101 -2.52 3.41 -0.92
C PRO A 101 -3.84 4.09 -1.33
N PRO A 102 -4.05 5.36 -0.91
CA PRO A 102 -5.15 6.15 -1.43
C PRO A 102 -5.09 6.24 -2.96
N TYR A 103 -6.23 6.17 -3.62
CA TYR A 103 -6.28 6.16 -5.09
C TYR A 103 -5.64 7.41 -5.72
N ALA A 104 -5.74 8.55 -5.03
CA ALA A 104 -5.17 9.82 -5.51
C ALA A 104 -3.64 9.82 -5.66
N VAL A 105 -2.92 8.95 -4.95
CA VAL A 105 -1.45 8.90 -5.00
C VAL A 105 -0.89 7.76 -5.84
N THR A 106 -1.75 6.94 -6.45
CA THR A 106 -1.35 5.73 -7.17
C THR A 106 -0.34 6.03 -8.29
N ALA A 107 -0.63 7.00 -9.14
CA ALA A 107 0.24 7.34 -10.28
C ALA A 107 1.62 7.81 -9.80
N SER A 108 1.66 8.77 -8.89
CA SER A 108 2.91 9.30 -8.32
C SER A 108 3.72 8.21 -7.61
N LEU A 109 3.05 7.33 -6.89
CA LEU A 109 3.70 6.21 -6.21
C LEU A 109 4.34 5.25 -7.21
N LEU A 110 3.63 4.87 -8.26
CA LEU A 110 4.16 3.97 -9.29
C LEU A 110 5.34 4.60 -10.05
N GLU A 111 5.26 5.87 -10.40
CA GLU A 111 6.37 6.62 -10.98
C GLU A 111 7.61 6.60 -10.08
N LEU A 112 7.41 6.87 -8.80
CA LEU A 112 8.48 6.83 -7.80
C LEU A 112 9.12 5.44 -7.68
N LEU A 113 8.31 4.40 -7.57
CA LEU A 113 8.78 3.03 -7.33
C LEU A 113 9.51 2.45 -8.53
N LEU A 114 9.09 2.81 -9.75
CA LEU A 114 9.61 2.26 -11.00
C LEU A 114 10.65 3.17 -11.67
N ALA A 115 10.97 4.31 -11.08
CA ALA A 115 11.96 5.23 -11.60
C ALA A 115 13.36 4.61 -11.65
N PRO A 116 14.22 5.04 -12.60
CA PRO A 116 15.60 4.57 -12.69
C PRO A 116 16.35 4.66 -11.35
N GLY A 117 17.23 3.70 -11.10
CA GLY A 117 18.03 3.65 -9.87
C GLY A 117 17.28 3.19 -8.62
N THR A 118 16.01 2.80 -8.74
CA THR A 118 15.27 2.24 -7.60
C THR A 118 15.87 0.90 -7.13
N ARG A 119 15.84 0.68 -5.82
CA ARG A 119 16.20 -0.60 -5.19
C ARG A 119 14.96 -1.47 -4.90
N LEU A 120 13.82 -1.16 -5.51
CA LEU A 120 12.61 -1.96 -5.40
C LEU A 120 12.86 -3.40 -5.88
N VAL A 121 12.57 -4.38 -5.04
CA VAL A 121 12.64 -5.82 -5.35
C VAL A 121 11.28 -6.33 -5.81
N ALA A 122 10.24 -5.96 -5.07
CA ALA A 122 8.88 -6.38 -5.34
C ALA A 122 7.88 -5.37 -4.78
N ALA A 123 6.70 -5.28 -5.40
CA ALA A 123 5.58 -4.57 -4.83
C ALA A 123 4.29 -5.34 -5.04
N ASP A 124 3.41 -5.28 -4.05
CA ASP A 124 2.06 -5.81 -4.05
C ASP A 124 1.12 -4.69 -3.62
N LEU A 125 0.47 -4.06 -4.59
CA LEU A 125 -0.32 -2.85 -4.38
C LEU A 125 -1.80 -3.12 -4.61
N VAL A 126 -2.63 -2.88 -3.60
CA VAL A 126 -4.09 -2.95 -3.73
C VAL A 126 -4.57 -1.67 -4.41
N LEU A 127 -5.01 -1.80 -5.64
CA LEU A 127 -5.42 -0.69 -6.50
C LEU A 127 -6.80 -0.96 -7.10
N GLN A 128 -7.41 0.06 -7.69
CA GLN A 128 -8.62 -0.13 -8.49
C GLN A 128 -8.33 -1.11 -9.64
N ARG A 129 -9.26 -2.03 -9.89
CA ARG A 129 -9.13 -3.08 -10.91
C ARG A 129 -8.81 -2.52 -12.30
N ALA A 130 -9.43 -1.40 -12.67
CA ALA A 130 -9.16 -0.76 -13.95
C ALA A 130 -7.71 -0.24 -14.07
N VAL A 131 -7.15 0.25 -12.97
CA VAL A 131 -5.74 0.68 -12.90
C VAL A 131 -4.81 -0.52 -13.06
N VAL A 132 -5.07 -1.62 -12.34
CA VAL A 132 -4.27 -2.86 -12.48
C VAL A 132 -4.29 -3.34 -13.93
N ARG A 133 -5.46 -3.40 -14.57
CA ARG A 133 -5.57 -3.76 -15.99
C ARG A 133 -4.70 -2.89 -16.87
N ARG A 134 -4.75 -1.57 -16.68
CA ARG A 134 -3.96 -0.61 -17.47
C ARG A 134 -2.46 -0.89 -17.39
N TYR A 135 -1.94 -1.23 -16.20
CA TYR A 135 -0.52 -1.49 -15.99
C TYR A 135 -0.08 -2.91 -16.39
N THR A 136 -1.00 -3.83 -16.53
CA THR A 136 -0.70 -5.23 -16.91
C THR A 136 -0.93 -5.52 -18.40
N THR A 137 -1.53 -4.59 -19.14
CA THR A 137 -1.66 -4.66 -20.59
C THR A 137 -0.53 -3.87 -21.26
N GLY A 138 0.26 -4.53 -22.09
CA GLY A 138 1.36 -3.90 -22.83
C GLY A 138 2.75 -4.22 -22.26
N SER A 139 3.74 -3.53 -22.80
CA SER A 139 5.14 -3.67 -22.37
C SER A 139 5.34 -2.99 -21.03
N GLY A 140 5.58 -3.75 -19.99
CA GLY A 140 5.89 -3.23 -18.67
C GLY A 140 7.20 -2.42 -18.64
N PRO A 141 7.47 -1.70 -17.53
CA PRO A 141 8.69 -0.93 -17.38
C PRO A 141 9.93 -1.83 -17.41
N ARG A 142 11.04 -1.29 -17.92
CA ARG A 142 12.31 -2.02 -17.98
C ARG A 142 12.69 -2.58 -16.59
N GLY A 143 13.12 -3.84 -16.56
CA GLY A 143 13.62 -4.49 -15.35
C GLY A 143 12.51 -5.02 -14.43
N TYR A 144 11.24 -4.89 -14.78
CA TYR A 144 10.14 -5.39 -13.97
C TYR A 144 9.14 -6.22 -14.80
N ARG A 145 8.50 -7.16 -14.11
CA ARG A 145 7.32 -7.88 -14.59
C ARG A 145 6.13 -7.42 -13.75
N LEU A 146 5.04 -7.06 -14.41
CA LEU A 146 3.80 -6.61 -13.80
C LEU A 146 2.69 -7.62 -14.12
N ASN A 147 1.98 -8.09 -13.09
CA ASN A 147 0.87 -9.01 -13.24
C ASN A 147 -0.29 -8.59 -12.34
N ALA A 148 -1.51 -8.98 -12.71
CA ALA A 148 -2.65 -8.92 -11.83
C ALA A 148 -2.60 -10.11 -10.84
N GLY A 149 -2.74 -9.81 -9.57
CA GLY A 149 -2.80 -10.80 -8.49
C GLY A 149 -4.21 -10.95 -7.94
N LEU A 150 -4.31 -11.06 -6.62
CA LEU A 150 -5.55 -11.29 -5.89
C LEU A 150 -6.63 -10.26 -6.27
N ALA A 151 -7.83 -10.73 -6.63
CA ALA A 151 -9.00 -9.87 -6.83
C ALA A 151 -9.68 -9.60 -5.48
N LEU A 152 -10.05 -8.35 -5.25
CA LEU A 152 -10.73 -7.92 -4.04
C LEU A 152 -12.10 -7.31 -4.40
N PRO A 153 -13.21 -7.90 -3.93
CA PRO A 153 -14.53 -7.31 -4.10
C PRO A 153 -14.65 -6.01 -3.29
N ARG A 154 -15.64 -5.20 -3.60
CA ARG A 154 -15.92 -3.97 -2.85
C ARG A 154 -16.15 -4.24 -1.35
N SER A 155 -16.72 -5.38 -1.01
CA SER A 155 -16.97 -5.81 0.37
C SER A 155 -15.68 -6.08 1.18
N ALA A 156 -14.52 -6.16 0.52
CA ALA A 156 -13.23 -6.27 1.20
C ALA A 156 -12.83 -4.99 1.96
N PHE A 157 -13.56 -3.90 1.77
CA PHE A 157 -13.26 -2.58 2.34
C PHE A 157 -14.41 -2.02 3.17
N LEU A 158 -14.07 -1.20 4.16
CA LEU A 158 -15.00 -0.48 5.03
C LEU A 158 -14.64 1.03 5.06
N PRO A 159 -15.48 1.91 4.53
CA PRO A 159 -16.67 1.65 3.73
C PRO A 159 -16.32 1.07 2.35
N PRO A 160 -17.25 0.36 1.68
CA PRO A 160 -17.00 -0.19 0.35
C PRO A 160 -16.72 0.93 -0.66
N PRO A 161 -15.72 0.77 -1.55
CA PRO A 161 -15.53 1.67 -2.69
C PRO A 161 -16.61 1.44 -3.76
N ARG A 162 -16.64 2.29 -4.77
CA ARG A 162 -17.60 2.17 -5.88
C ARG A 162 -17.24 1.09 -6.88
N VAL A 163 -15.96 0.69 -6.93
CA VAL A 163 -15.41 -0.27 -7.88
C VAL A 163 -14.63 -1.36 -7.17
N ASP A 164 -14.48 -2.49 -7.83
CA ASP A 164 -13.64 -3.58 -7.36
C ASP A 164 -12.15 -3.21 -7.44
N SER A 165 -11.36 -3.88 -6.63
CA SER A 165 -9.91 -3.74 -6.56
C SER A 165 -9.22 -5.05 -6.97
N ALA A 166 -7.93 -4.95 -7.23
CA ALA A 166 -7.05 -6.09 -7.40
C ALA A 166 -5.64 -5.72 -6.92
N VAL A 167 -4.81 -6.71 -6.70
CA VAL A 167 -3.41 -6.49 -6.40
C VAL A 167 -2.62 -6.34 -7.70
N LEU A 168 -1.91 -5.23 -7.86
CA LEU A 168 -0.86 -5.10 -8.85
C LEU A 168 0.41 -5.74 -8.29
N VAL A 169 0.86 -6.81 -8.91
CA VAL A 169 2.05 -7.55 -8.53
C VAL A 169 3.22 -7.11 -9.39
N ILE A 170 4.23 -6.53 -8.77
CA ILE A 170 5.45 -6.06 -9.43
C ILE A 170 6.63 -6.90 -8.92
N ARG A 171 7.41 -7.44 -9.82
CA ARG A 171 8.61 -8.24 -9.48
C ARG A 171 9.78 -7.78 -10.34
N ARG A 172 10.94 -7.57 -9.72
CA ARG A 172 12.19 -7.31 -10.44
C ARG A 172 12.57 -8.56 -11.27
N ARG A 173 13.01 -8.35 -12.51
CA ARG A 173 13.54 -9.41 -13.39
C ARG A 173 14.97 -9.78 -13.02
#